data_a0449e647815b67700501e43387c464e
#
_entry.id   a0449e647815b67700501e43387c464e
#
_cell.length_a   1.000
_cell.length_b   1.000
_cell.length_c   1.000
_cell.angle_alpha   90.00
_cell.angle_beta   90.00
_cell.angle_gamma   90.00
#
_symmetry.space_group_name_H-M   'P 1'
#
loop_
_entity.id
_entity.type
_entity.pdbx_description
1 polymer ?
#
loop_
_entity_poly.entity_id
_entity_poly.type
_entity_poly.pdbx_seq_one_letter_code
_entity_poly.pdbx_strand_id
1 'polypeptide(L)'
;MQTPTAYTFAQEQYASLGVDTEQAIAALGRTPLSLQCWQGDDVGGFERDAGPMTGGIQATGNYPGKARTAKELRSDLDLACSLIPGIKRVNLHACYAELEGRKIDRNAYTADLFTNWIEWAKAGDFGLDFNPSYFSHPLSADGFTLSSRDAKVRQFWIEHGIASRKIAAEMGRQLGKTVITNFWIPDGSKDATVGRRLHRELLLESLDAVFAEEIDPTLNRDAVESKLFGIGCESYTVGSHEFYLGYAITRKKIICLDAGHFHPTESIGDKISSVLTFVPEILLHVSRGVRWDSDHVVILDDPTKSLMEEIVRGDYLERIHLGMDFFDASINRLAAWVVGARATQKALLLALLEPATRLKQAEEDGDYSTRLALIEEARALPFGEVWNEFCRRQDVPVGIAWMDSVKQYEGKILAHRG
;
A
#
# COMPACT_ATOMS: atom_id res chain seq x y z
N MET A 1 34.94 21.16 23.84
CA MET A 1 33.73 20.33 23.81
C MET A 1 32.88 20.79 22.64
N GLN A 2 32.52 19.90 21.71
CA GLN A 2 31.56 20.25 20.67
C GLN A 2 30.19 20.48 21.33
N THR A 3 29.47 21.51 20.90
CA THR A 3 28.10 21.76 21.37
C THR A 3 27.23 20.55 20.98
N PRO A 4 26.49 19.95 21.93
CA PRO A 4 25.59 18.81 21.58
C PRO A 4 24.66 19.21 20.47
N THR A 5 24.44 18.29 19.51
CA THR A 5 23.46 18.51 18.44
C THR A 5 22.05 18.34 19.02
N ALA A 6 21.02 18.87 18.34
CA ALA A 6 19.64 18.65 18.75
C ALA A 6 19.29 17.13 18.81
N TYR A 7 19.88 16.33 17.92
CA TYR A 7 19.74 14.87 17.96
C TYR A 7 20.40 14.25 19.20
N THR A 8 21.60 14.71 19.61
CA THR A 8 22.26 14.21 20.83
C THR A 8 21.39 14.44 22.07
N PHE A 9 20.76 15.62 22.16
CA PHE A 9 19.83 15.93 23.25
C PHE A 9 18.58 15.00 23.19
N ALA A 10 17.99 14.78 22.02
CA ALA A 10 16.89 13.84 21.86
C ALA A 10 17.28 12.43 22.30
N GLN A 11 18.45 11.96 21.90
CA GLN A 11 19.00 10.65 22.23
C GLN A 11 19.12 10.44 23.75
N GLU A 12 19.61 11.45 24.49
CA GLU A 12 19.71 11.41 25.95
C GLU A 12 18.31 11.31 26.61
N GLN A 13 17.33 12.06 26.10
CA GLN A 13 15.97 12.04 26.63
C GLN A 13 15.28 10.67 26.39
N TYR A 14 15.38 10.13 25.18
CA TYR A 14 14.85 8.79 24.90
C TYR A 14 15.56 7.71 25.72
N ALA A 15 16.86 7.80 25.89
CA ALA A 15 17.64 6.87 26.71
C ALA A 15 17.20 6.89 28.18
N SER A 16 16.73 8.01 28.73
CA SER A 16 16.19 8.10 30.10
C SER A 16 14.93 7.25 30.31
N LEU A 17 14.18 6.98 29.22
CA LEU A 17 13.04 6.07 29.21
C LEU A 17 13.43 4.64 28.78
N GLY A 18 14.72 4.37 28.53
CA GLY A 18 15.22 3.07 28.10
C GLY A 18 15.03 2.80 26.59
N VAL A 19 14.89 3.85 25.79
CA VAL A 19 14.71 3.77 24.33
C VAL A 19 16.03 4.08 23.62
N ASP A 20 16.44 3.21 22.70
CA ASP A 20 17.59 3.37 21.84
C ASP A 20 17.18 3.94 20.47
N THR A 21 17.46 5.22 20.26
CA THR A 21 17.10 5.91 19.00
C THR A 21 17.90 5.40 17.79
N GLU A 22 19.11 4.85 17.99
CA GLU A 22 19.90 4.27 16.91
C GLU A 22 19.26 2.98 16.40
N GLN A 23 18.78 2.14 17.32
CA GLN A 23 18.02 0.93 16.94
C GLN A 23 16.73 1.29 16.24
N ALA A 24 15.99 2.30 16.69
CA ALA A 24 14.77 2.78 16.06
C ALA A 24 15.02 3.29 14.63
N ILE A 25 16.04 4.13 14.43
CA ILE A 25 16.45 4.62 13.10
C ILE A 25 16.87 3.47 12.20
N ALA A 26 17.65 2.51 12.70
CA ALA A 26 18.08 1.35 11.93
C ALA A 26 16.91 0.43 11.54
N ALA A 27 15.94 0.21 12.44
CA ALA A 27 14.74 -0.57 12.16
C ALA A 27 13.89 0.09 11.07
N LEU A 28 13.61 1.40 11.21
CA LEU A 28 12.90 2.17 10.20
C LEU A 28 13.61 2.11 8.83
N GLY A 29 14.94 2.26 8.82
CA GLY A 29 15.75 2.24 7.59
C GLY A 29 15.71 0.90 6.84
N ARG A 30 15.45 -0.20 7.55
CA ARG A 30 15.33 -1.56 6.95
C ARG A 30 13.91 -1.90 6.54
N THR A 31 12.89 -1.14 6.96
CA THR A 31 11.49 -1.41 6.66
C THR A 31 11.12 -0.83 5.28
N PRO A 32 10.85 -1.66 4.26
CA PRO A 32 10.45 -1.17 2.95
C PRO A 32 9.05 -0.57 2.98
N LEU A 33 8.82 0.46 2.15
CA LEU A 33 7.50 1.03 1.91
C LEU A 33 7.18 0.99 0.41
N SER A 34 6.06 0.38 0.04
CA SER A 34 5.59 0.28 -1.33
C SER A 34 4.68 1.46 -1.67
N LEU A 35 5.05 2.24 -2.69
CA LEU A 35 4.28 3.38 -3.18
C LEU A 35 3.37 2.95 -4.32
N GLN A 36 2.11 3.31 -4.23
CA GLN A 36 1.13 3.08 -5.28
C GLN A 36 1.38 4.01 -6.49
N CYS A 37 1.60 3.46 -7.69
CA CYS A 37 1.86 4.28 -8.86
C CYS A 37 0.63 5.09 -9.33
N TRP A 38 -0.57 4.59 -9.04
CA TRP A 38 -1.85 5.17 -9.50
C TRP A 38 -2.20 6.53 -8.89
N GLN A 39 -1.50 6.98 -7.86
CA GLN A 39 -1.58 8.35 -7.38
C GLN A 39 -1.12 9.37 -8.43
N GLY A 40 -0.23 9.00 -9.36
CA GLY A 40 0.36 9.94 -10.32
C GLY A 40 -0.48 10.24 -11.55
N ASP A 41 -1.42 9.34 -11.88
CA ASP A 41 -2.24 9.41 -13.09
C ASP A 41 -3.74 9.21 -12.85
N ASP A 42 -4.20 9.31 -11.59
CA ASP A 42 -5.61 9.15 -11.19
C ASP A 42 -6.18 7.77 -11.57
N VAL A 43 -5.39 6.72 -11.38
CA VAL A 43 -5.74 5.32 -11.67
C VAL A 43 -6.08 5.05 -13.15
N GLY A 44 -5.67 5.94 -14.06
CA GLY A 44 -6.00 5.82 -15.49
C GLY A 44 -5.35 4.64 -16.18
N GLY A 45 -4.09 4.34 -15.83
CA GLY A 45 -3.28 3.38 -16.57
C GLY A 45 -2.91 3.89 -17.98
N PHE A 46 -2.24 3.06 -18.76
CA PHE A 46 -1.76 3.44 -20.10
C PHE A 46 -2.26 2.52 -21.22
N GLU A 47 -3.26 1.71 -20.92
CA GLU A 47 -3.98 0.95 -21.93
C GLU A 47 -4.78 1.90 -22.84
N ARG A 48 -4.73 1.66 -24.14
CA ARG A 48 -5.57 2.39 -25.09
C ARG A 48 -7.01 1.87 -24.96
N ASP A 49 -7.96 2.81 -24.97
CA ASP A 49 -9.38 2.54 -24.89
C ASP A 49 -9.82 1.94 -23.53
N ALA A 50 -9.15 2.31 -22.44
CA ALA A 50 -9.71 2.08 -21.13
C ALA A 50 -11.13 2.69 -21.11
N GLY A 51 -12.13 1.85 -20.88
CA GLY A 51 -13.51 2.27 -20.72
C GLY A 51 -13.66 3.21 -19.52
N PRO A 52 -14.88 3.66 -19.22
CA PRO A 52 -15.11 4.47 -18.03
C PRO A 52 -14.63 3.72 -16.78
N MET A 53 -14.08 4.46 -15.81
CA MET A 53 -13.65 3.88 -14.53
C MET A 53 -14.81 3.11 -13.90
N THR A 54 -14.56 1.89 -13.44
CA THR A 54 -15.53 0.98 -12.82
C THR A 54 -14.96 0.41 -11.51
N GLY A 55 -15.72 -0.42 -10.81
CA GLY A 55 -15.27 -1.07 -9.57
C GLY A 55 -15.24 -0.16 -8.35
N GLY A 56 -15.92 1.01 -8.42
CA GLY A 56 -15.95 2.00 -7.35
C GLY A 56 -14.71 2.88 -7.29
N ILE A 57 -13.86 2.85 -8.30
CA ILE A 57 -12.68 3.70 -8.41
C ILE A 57 -13.10 5.04 -9.01
N GLN A 58 -12.84 6.13 -8.28
CA GLN A 58 -13.04 7.49 -8.75
C GLN A 58 -12.06 8.44 -8.07
N ALA A 59 -11.04 8.90 -8.80
CA ALA A 59 -10.20 9.99 -8.31
C ALA A 59 -10.99 11.30 -8.28
N THR A 60 -10.97 11.99 -7.14
CA THR A 60 -11.65 13.27 -6.96
C THR A 60 -10.68 14.42 -7.00
N GLY A 61 -11.03 15.45 -7.78
CA GLY A 61 -10.20 16.63 -7.98
C GLY A 61 -9.81 16.84 -9.43
N ASN A 62 -9.19 17.97 -9.69
CA ASN A 62 -8.74 18.38 -11.03
C ASN A 62 -7.40 19.11 -10.97
N TYR A 63 -6.55 18.80 -10.01
CA TYR A 63 -5.22 19.40 -9.94
C TYR A 63 -4.45 19.12 -11.24
N PRO A 64 -3.80 20.11 -11.85
CA PRO A 64 -3.14 19.93 -13.13
C PRO A 64 -1.90 19.04 -13.06
N GLY A 65 -1.43 18.56 -14.21
CA GLY A 65 -0.13 17.93 -14.34
C GLY A 65 -0.09 16.42 -14.08
N LYS A 66 -1.24 15.71 -14.18
CA LYS A 66 -1.22 14.25 -14.06
C LYS A 66 -0.34 13.59 -15.13
N ALA A 67 0.24 12.46 -14.83
CA ALA A 67 1.03 11.69 -15.78
C ALA A 67 0.13 11.13 -16.91
N ARG A 68 0.58 11.27 -18.16
CA ARG A 68 -0.14 10.85 -19.37
C ARG A 68 0.49 9.63 -20.02
N THR A 69 1.70 9.28 -19.60
CA THR A 69 2.47 8.15 -20.12
C THR A 69 3.25 7.49 -18.99
N ALA A 70 3.60 6.22 -19.15
CA ALA A 70 4.43 5.48 -18.21
C ALA A 70 5.80 6.18 -17.98
N LYS A 71 6.35 6.81 -18.99
CA LYS A 71 7.60 7.60 -18.88
C LYS A 71 7.43 8.82 -17.97
N GLU A 72 6.33 9.58 -18.13
CA GLU A 72 6.04 10.73 -17.26
C GLU A 72 5.83 10.26 -15.82
N LEU A 73 5.12 9.15 -15.63
CA LEU A 73 4.85 8.59 -14.32
C LEU A 73 6.15 8.12 -13.61
N ARG A 74 7.06 7.46 -14.35
CA ARG A 74 8.38 7.09 -13.79
C ARG A 74 9.18 8.32 -13.40
N SER A 75 9.16 9.39 -14.20
CA SER A 75 9.87 10.64 -13.86
C SER A 75 9.28 11.32 -12.61
N ASP A 76 7.96 11.25 -12.42
CA ASP A 76 7.29 11.75 -11.21
C ASP A 76 7.67 10.92 -9.98
N LEU A 77 7.70 9.60 -10.13
CA LEU A 77 8.14 8.67 -9.08
C LEU A 77 9.62 8.87 -8.73
N ASP A 78 10.50 9.15 -9.71
CA ASP A 78 11.91 9.45 -9.44
C ASP A 78 12.05 10.64 -8.47
N LEU A 79 11.32 11.72 -8.73
CA LEU A 79 11.34 12.87 -7.83
C LEU A 79 10.72 12.53 -6.48
N ALA A 80 9.53 11.92 -6.44
CA ALA A 80 8.87 11.57 -5.18
C ALA A 80 9.77 10.65 -4.33
N CYS A 81 10.35 9.62 -4.92
CA CYS A 81 11.26 8.69 -4.24
C CYS A 81 12.54 9.36 -3.74
N SER A 82 13.04 10.39 -4.43
CA SER A 82 14.21 11.17 -3.95
C SER A 82 13.92 12.03 -2.72
N LEU A 83 12.64 12.25 -2.41
CA LEU A 83 12.18 13.07 -1.28
C LEU A 83 11.67 12.25 -0.09
N ILE A 84 11.61 10.92 -0.24
CA ILE A 84 11.15 9.98 0.79
C ILE A 84 12.36 9.19 1.29
N PRO A 85 12.65 9.14 2.61
CA PRO A 85 13.76 8.36 3.13
C PRO A 85 13.51 6.84 3.11
N GLY A 86 14.55 6.03 3.28
CA GLY A 86 14.47 4.57 3.44
C GLY A 86 14.30 3.78 2.14
N ILE A 87 14.02 2.49 2.28
CA ILE A 87 13.85 1.54 1.17
C ILE A 87 12.48 1.73 0.54
N LYS A 88 12.44 1.88 -0.78
CA LYS A 88 11.22 2.08 -1.55
C LYS A 88 10.93 0.91 -2.47
N ARG A 89 9.65 0.62 -2.61
CA ARG A 89 9.06 -0.25 -3.61
C ARG A 89 8.00 0.53 -4.37
N VAL A 90 7.62 0.09 -5.55
CA VAL A 90 6.53 0.70 -6.31
C VAL A 90 5.54 -0.38 -6.70
N ASN A 91 4.28 -0.14 -6.40
CA ASN A 91 3.19 -1.03 -6.71
C ASN A 91 2.54 -0.63 -8.04
N LEU A 92 2.45 -1.58 -8.96
CA LEU A 92 1.87 -1.43 -10.29
C LEU A 92 0.56 -2.20 -10.39
N HIS A 93 -0.33 -1.74 -11.27
CA HIS A 93 -1.43 -2.54 -11.80
C HIS A 93 -1.13 -3.06 -13.20
N ALA A 94 -1.80 -4.12 -13.62
CA ALA A 94 -1.68 -4.65 -14.98
C ALA A 94 -2.02 -3.61 -16.05
N CYS A 95 -2.93 -2.66 -15.76
CA CYS A 95 -3.29 -1.57 -16.69
C CYS A 95 -2.16 -0.56 -16.95
N TYR A 96 -1.02 -0.67 -16.26
CA TYR A 96 0.20 0.11 -16.53
C TYR A 96 1.14 -0.56 -17.54
N ALA A 97 0.68 -1.59 -18.23
CA ALA A 97 1.38 -2.23 -19.34
C ALA A 97 1.69 -1.22 -20.47
N GLU A 98 2.89 -1.30 -21.02
CA GLU A 98 3.31 -0.47 -22.17
C GLU A 98 3.07 -1.27 -23.46
N LEU A 99 1.88 -1.12 -24.06
CA LEU A 99 1.44 -1.91 -25.22
C LEU A 99 2.17 -1.53 -26.52
N GLU A 100 2.71 -0.33 -26.65
CA GLU A 100 3.46 0.16 -27.84
C GLU A 100 2.72 -0.05 -29.16
N GLY A 101 1.40 0.08 -29.14
CA GLY A 101 0.55 -0.10 -30.31
C GLY A 101 0.11 -1.55 -30.57
N ARG A 102 0.56 -2.50 -29.77
CA ARG A 102 0.09 -3.90 -29.83
C ARG A 102 -1.38 -3.98 -29.41
N LYS A 103 -2.15 -4.85 -30.06
CA LYS A 103 -3.54 -5.13 -29.72
C LYS A 103 -3.59 -6.44 -28.95
N ILE A 104 -3.29 -6.35 -27.66
CA ILE A 104 -3.27 -7.49 -26.74
C ILE A 104 -4.24 -7.18 -25.61
N ASP A 105 -5.09 -8.13 -25.23
CA ASP A 105 -5.99 -7.98 -24.11
C ASP A 105 -5.37 -8.50 -22.80
N ARG A 106 -5.91 -8.10 -21.65
CA ARG A 106 -5.34 -8.31 -20.31
C ARG A 106 -5.05 -9.78 -20.00
N ASN A 107 -5.85 -10.72 -20.50
CA ASN A 107 -5.63 -12.15 -20.28
C ASN A 107 -4.41 -12.73 -21.03
N ALA A 108 -3.87 -11.98 -21.98
CA ALA A 108 -2.68 -12.37 -22.75
C ALA A 108 -1.44 -11.50 -22.45
N TYR A 109 -1.46 -10.71 -21.38
CA TYR A 109 -0.29 -9.90 -20.99
C TYR A 109 0.87 -10.77 -20.53
N THR A 110 2.06 -10.30 -20.84
CA THR A 110 3.34 -10.95 -20.51
C THR A 110 4.33 -9.93 -19.93
N ALA A 111 5.38 -10.38 -19.30
CA ALA A 111 6.33 -9.52 -18.58
C ALA A 111 7.07 -8.53 -19.50
N ASP A 112 7.16 -8.79 -20.81
CA ASP A 112 7.79 -7.88 -21.77
C ASP A 112 7.05 -6.54 -21.89
N LEU A 113 5.75 -6.51 -21.57
CA LEU A 113 4.98 -5.26 -21.49
C LEU A 113 5.38 -4.36 -20.31
N PHE A 114 6.17 -4.87 -19.39
CA PHE A 114 6.67 -4.18 -18.21
C PHE A 114 8.18 -4.01 -18.20
N THR A 115 8.87 -4.29 -19.31
CA THR A 115 10.34 -4.23 -19.40
C THR A 115 10.88 -2.88 -18.94
N ASN A 116 10.30 -1.77 -19.40
CA ASN A 116 10.76 -0.43 -19.02
C ASN A 116 10.56 -0.15 -17.51
N TRP A 117 9.53 -0.72 -16.89
CA TRP A 117 9.31 -0.64 -15.44
C TRP A 117 10.37 -1.43 -14.67
N ILE A 118 10.72 -2.63 -15.15
CA ILE A 118 11.73 -3.48 -14.53
C ILE A 118 13.12 -2.82 -14.64
N GLU A 119 13.48 -2.33 -15.82
CA GLU A 119 14.77 -1.66 -16.03
C GLU A 119 14.88 -0.36 -15.21
N TRP A 120 13.80 0.42 -15.14
CA TRP A 120 13.73 1.59 -14.28
C TRP A 120 13.90 1.23 -12.80
N ALA A 121 13.23 0.20 -12.32
CA ALA A 121 13.33 -0.25 -10.95
C ALA A 121 14.74 -0.76 -10.61
N LYS A 122 15.41 -1.47 -11.54
CA LYS A 122 16.81 -1.87 -11.40
C LYS A 122 17.74 -0.66 -11.26
N ALA A 123 17.56 0.34 -12.12
CA ALA A 123 18.38 1.54 -12.11
C ALA A 123 18.27 2.35 -10.82
N GLY A 124 17.08 2.40 -10.23
CA GLY A 124 16.79 3.07 -8.97
C GLY A 124 16.93 2.20 -7.71
N ASP A 125 17.31 0.94 -7.85
CA ASP A 125 17.31 -0.08 -6.77
C ASP A 125 15.96 -0.23 -6.07
N PHE A 126 14.85 -0.01 -6.78
CA PHE A 126 13.50 -0.16 -6.25
C PHE A 126 13.06 -1.64 -6.24
N GLY A 127 12.18 -2.00 -5.32
CA GLY A 127 11.35 -3.19 -5.46
C GLY A 127 10.11 -2.87 -6.30
N LEU A 128 9.51 -3.90 -6.90
CA LEU A 128 8.19 -3.77 -7.50
C LEU A 128 7.20 -4.66 -6.76
N ASP A 129 5.93 -4.22 -6.72
CA ASP A 129 4.77 -5.03 -6.36
C ASP A 129 3.74 -4.93 -7.49
N PHE A 130 2.77 -5.83 -7.54
CA PHE A 130 1.91 -5.95 -8.69
C PHE A 130 0.45 -6.25 -8.32
N ASN A 131 -0.49 -5.78 -9.12
CA ASN A 131 -1.90 -6.09 -8.99
C ASN A 131 -2.50 -6.43 -10.36
N PRO A 132 -3.28 -7.50 -10.50
CA PRO A 132 -4.17 -7.65 -11.63
C PRO A 132 -5.24 -6.55 -11.61
N SER A 133 -5.73 -6.15 -12.79
CA SER A 133 -6.72 -5.06 -12.92
C SER A 133 -8.09 -5.64 -13.29
N TYR A 134 -8.92 -5.94 -12.28
CA TYR A 134 -10.26 -6.50 -12.42
C TYR A 134 -11.35 -5.44 -12.59
N PHE A 135 -11.03 -4.28 -13.14
CA PHE A 135 -11.92 -3.12 -13.27
C PHE A 135 -11.65 -2.38 -14.59
N SER A 136 -12.52 -1.43 -14.94
CA SER A 136 -12.36 -0.54 -16.11
C SER A 136 -12.09 -1.32 -17.41
N HIS A 137 -12.93 -2.31 -17.69
CA HIS A 137 -12.84 -3.17 -18.87
C HIS A 137 -14.25 -3.54 -19.34
N PRO A 138 -14.51 -3.73 -20.66
CA PRO A 138 -15.83 -4.11 -21.14
C PRO A 138 -16.41 -5.38 -20.47
N LEU A 139 -15.57 -6.37 -20.15
CA LEU A 139 -15.98 -7.59 -19.46
C LEU A 139 -16.17 -7.44 -17.94
N SER A 140 -16.06 -6.25 -17.40
CA SER A 140 -16.40 -5.92 -15.99
C SER A 140 -17.58 -4.95 -15.88
N ALA A 141 -18.26 -4.65 -16.99
CA ALA A 141 -19.29 -3.60 -17.04
C ALA A 141 -20.54 -3.91 -16.21
N ASP A 142 -20.85 -5.19 -15.99
CA ASP A 142 -21.96 -5.64 -15.15
C ASP A 142 -21.63 -5.74 -13.66
N GLY A 143 -20.39 -5.40 -13.28
CA GLY A 143 -19.90 -5.44 -11.91
C GLY A 143 -19.39 -6.81 -11.45
N PHE A 144 -19.25 -7.79 -12.33
CA PHE A 144 -18.79 -9.13 -11.98
C PHE A 144 -17.68 -9.61 -12.93
N THR A 145 -16.57 -10.03 -12.34
CA THR A 145 -15.40 -10.57 -13.05
C THR A 145 -15.20 -12.06 -12.72
N LEU A 146 -14.40 -12.38 -11.73
CA LEU A 146 -14.16 -13.75 -11.27
C LEU A 146 -15.41 -14.41 -10.66
N SER A 147 -16.41 -13.64 -10.28
CA SER A 147 -17.70 -14.12 -9.77
C SER A 147 -18.86 -14.02 -10.79
N SER A 148 -18.57 -13.70 -12.06
CA SER A 148 -19.58 -13.61 -13.11
C SER A 148 -20.28 -14.95 -13.33
N ARG A 149 -21.59 -14.92 -13.64
CA ARG A 149 -22.35 -16.11 -14.06
C ARG A 149 -21.94 -16.61 -15.44
N ASP A 150 -21.42 -15.72 -16.28
CA ASP A 150 -20.89 -16.10 -17.59
C ASP A 150 -19.52 -16.78 -17.46
N ALA A 151 -19.47 -18.07 -17.81
CA ALA A 151 -18.22 -18.83 -17.71
C ALA A 151 -17.12 -18.30 -18.65
N LYS A 152 -17.45 -17.63 -19.76
CA LYS A 152 -16.46 -17.06 -20.67
C LYS A 152 -15.84 -15.81 -20.06
N VAL A 153 -16.64 -14.99 -19.38
CA VAL A 153 -16.16 -13.82 -18.64
C VAL A 153 -15.23 -14.28 -17.50
N ARG A 154 -15.64 -15.29 -16.72
CA ARG A 154 -14.78 -15.84 -15.66
C ARG A 154 -13.47 -16.39 -16.22
N GLN A 155 -13.52 -17.14 -17.34
CA GLN A 155 -12.32 -17.72 -17.95
C GLN A 155 -11.32 -16.63 -18.35
N PHE A 156 -11.77 -15.56 -18.99
CA PHE A 156 -10.94 -14.40 -19.33
C PHE A 156 -10.23 -13.83 -18.11
N TRP A 157 -10.97 -13.64 -17.01
CA TRP A 157 -10.42 -13.06 -15.79
C TRP A 157 -9.53 -14.03 -15.00
N ILE A 158 -9.79 -15.34 -15.08
CA ILE A 158 -8.88 -16.37 -14.54
C ILE A 158 -7.54 -16.32 -15.29
N GLU A 159 -7.57 -16.28 -16.62
CA GLU A 159 -6.37 -16.15 -17.45
C GLU A 159 -5.59 -14.86 -17.13
N HIS A 160 -6.30 -13.74 -16.93
CA HIS A 160 -5.69 -12.48 -16.50
C HIS A 160 -4.98 -12.60 -15.14
N GLY A 161 -5.62 -13.24 -14.17
CA GLY A 161 -5.00 -13.50 -12.86
C GLY A 161 -3.75 -14.37 -12.95
N ILE A 162 -3.79 -15.45 -13.76
CA ILE A 162 -2.65 -16.33 -14.01
C ILE A 162 -1.51 -15.54 -14.69
N ALA A 163 -1.83 -14.75 -15.73
CA ALA A 163 -0.85 -13.92 -16.43
C ALA A 163 -0.18 -12.92 -15.46
N SER A 164 -0.96 -12.27 -14.61
CA SER A 164 -0.47 -11.31 -13.63
C SER A 164 0.52 -11.94 -12.64
N ARG A 165 0.27 -13.13 -12.14
CA ARG A 165 1.18 -13.88 -11.27
C ARG A 165 2.50 -14.22 -11.97
N LYS A 166 2.46 -14.61 -13.24
CA LYS A 166 3.65 -14.89 -14.05
C LYS A 166 4.47 -13.64 -14.33
N ILE A 167 3.80 -12.52 -14.59
CA ILE A 167 4.46 -11.20 -14.73
C ILE A 167 5.18 -10.84 -13.44
N ALA A 168 4.52 -10.94 -12.31
CA ALA A 168 5.08 -10.64 -10.99
C ALA A 168 6.28 -11.54 -10.65
N ALA A 169 6.19 -12.85 -10.92
CA ALA A 169 7.30 -13.78 -10.72
C ALA A 169 8.52 -13.43 -11.59
N GLU A 170 8.29 -13.03 -12.83
CA GLU A 170 9.37 -12.58 -13.72
C GLU A 170 10.01 -11.26 -13.25
N MET A 171 9.19 -10.30 -12.75
CA MET A 171 9.70 -9.10 -12.08
C MET A 171 10.59 -9.46 -10.90
N GLY A 172 10.13 -10.37 -10.02
CA GLY A 172 10.89 -10.85 -8.87
C GLY A 172 12.21 -11.49 -9.27
N ARG A 173 12.18 -12.34 -10.29
CA ARG A 173 13.38 -13.00 -10.84
C ARG A 173 14.39 -11.99 -11.39
N GLN A 174 13.93 -10.98 -12.12
CA GLN A 174 14.82 -9.99 -12.74
C GLN A 174 15.37 -8.98 -11.73
N LEU A 175 14.61 -8.63 -10.69
CA LEU A 175 15.02 -7.69 -9.66
C LEU A 175 15.79 -8.34 -8.50
N GLY A 176 15.70 -9.67 -8.35
CA GLY A 176 16.24 -10.36 -7.16
C GLY A 176 15.51 -9.95 -5.87
N LYS A 177 14.26 -9.50 -5.96
CA LYS A 177 13.43 -9.03 -4.85
C LYS A 177 12.04 -9.66 -4.98
N THR A 178 11.53 -10.30 -3.92
CA THR A 178 10.19 -10.89 -3.92
C THR A 178 9.14 -9.82 -4.23
N VAL A 179 8.22 -10.12 -5.15
CA VAL A 179 7.06 -9.29 -5.48
C VAL A 179 5.87 -9.73 -4.64
N ILE A 180 5.07 -8.81 -4.14
CA ILE A 180 3.74 -9.12 -3.61
C ILE A 180 2.73 -8.84 -4.72
N THR A 181 1.95 -9.87 -5.09
CA THR A 181 0.82 -9.71 -6.03
C THR A 181 -0.46 -9.64 -5.26
N ASN A 182 -1.11 -8.48 -5.26
CA ASN A 182 -2.33 -8.26 -4.50
C ASN A 182 -3.57 -8.38 -5.39
N PHE A 183 -4.47 -9.28 -5.03
CA PHE A 183 -5.72 -9.55 -5.73
C PHE A 183 -6.87 -8.77 -5.09
N TRP A 184 -7.11 -7.56 -5.58
CA TRP A 184 -8.27 -6.76 -5.27
C TRP A 184 -9.32 -6.92 -6.37
N ILE A 185 -10.49 -7.49 -6.02
CA ILE A 185 -11.55 -7.84 -6.96
C ILE A 185 -12.83 -7.12 -6.53
N PRO A 186 -13.18 -6.01 -7.20
CA PRO A 186 -14.30 -5.15 -6.80
C PRO A 186 -15.67 -5.68 -7.26
N ASP A 187 -15.82 -7.00 -7.38
CA ASP A 187 -17.09 -7.62 -7.79
C ASP A 187 -18.20 -7.33 -6.79
N GLY A 188 -19.33 -6.86 -7.31
CA GLY A 188 -20.47 -6.54 -6.48
C GLY A 188 -21.68 -6.03 -7.27
N SER A 189 -22.71 -5.61 -6.56
CA SER A 189 -23.89 -5.03 -7.16
C SER A 189 -24.44 -3.85 -6.37
N LYS A 190 -25.05 -2.91 -7.08
CA LYS A 190 -25.66 -1.71 -6.51
C LYS A 190 -26.75 -2.06 -5.50
N ASP A 191 -27.62 -3.00 -5.86
CA ASP A 191 -28.67 -3.52 -4.99
C ASP A 191 -28.36 -4.90 -4.43
N ALA A 192 -29.07 -5.27 -3.37
CA ALA A 192 -28.90 -6.56 -2.71
C ALA A 192 -29.20 -7.73 -3.66
N THR A 193 -28.19 -8.56 -3.90
CA THR A 193 -28.30 -9.76 -4.70
C THR A 193 -28.91 -10.90 -3.88
N VAL A 194 -29.93 -11.56 -4.40
CA VAL A 194 -30.55 -12.74 -3.75
C VAL A 194 -29.60 -13.94 -3.83
N GLY A 195 -28.92 -14.13 -4.95
CA GLY A 195 -27.99 -15.23 -5.19
C GLY A 195 -26.59 -15.01 -4.65
N ARG A 196 -26.41 -14.39 -3.47
CA ARG A 196 -25.09 -14.08 -2.90
C ARG A 196 -24.17 -15.28 -2.78
N ARG A 197 -24.72 -16.45 -2.39
CA ARG A 197 -23.97 -17.69 -2.27
C ARG A 197 -23.35 -18.10 -3.60
N LEU A 198 -24.11 -18.06 -4.70
CA LEU A 198 -23.60 -18.44 -6.02
C LEU A 198 -22.38 -17.62 -6.43
N HIS A 199 -22.43 -16.28 -6.30
CA HIS A 199 -21.30 -15.43 -6.67
C HIS A 199 -20.06 -15.70 -5.82
N ARG A 200 -20.22 -16.02 -4.53
CA ARG A 200 -19.09 -16.40 -3.65
C ARG A 200 -18.52 -17.77 -4.00
N GLU A 201 -19.35 -18.74 -4.36
CA GLU A 201 -18.91 -20.05 -4.86
C GLU A 201 -18.13 -19.89 -6.17
N LEU A 202 -18.62 -19.08 -7.11
CA LEU A 202 -17.93 -18.79 -8.37
C LEU A 202 -16.61 -18.05 -8.16
N LEU A 203 -16.55 -17.10 -7.21
CA LEU A 203 -15.31 -16.42 -6.85
C LEU A 203 -14.31 -17.41 -6.26
N LEU A 204 -14.74 -18.29 -5.36
CA LEU A 204 -13.90 -19.33 -4.76
C LEU A 204 -13.29 -20.25 -5.82
N GLU A 205 -14.12 -20.79 -6.73
CA GLU A 205 -13.70 -21.66 -7.84
C GLU A 205 -12.69 -20.95 -8.75
N SER A 206 -12.96 -19.69 -9.07
CA SER A 206 -12.11 -18.89 -9.96
C SER A 206 -10.77 -18.57 -9.31
N LEU A 207 -10.74 -18.22 -8.02
CA LEU A 207 -9.50 -18.00 -7.26
C LEU A 207 -8.67 -19.28 -7.14
N ASP A 208 -9.32 -20.42 -6.86
CA ASP A 208 -8.63 -21.71 -6.81
C ASP A 208 -8.00 -22.05 -8.18
N ALA A 209 -8.66 -21.70 -9.29
CA ALA A 209 -8.09 -21.85 -10.64
C ALA A 209 -6.93 -20.89 -10.91
N VAL A 210 -7.02 -19.63 -10.49
CA VAL A 210 -5.93 -18.64 -10.62
C VAL A 210 -4.68 -19.09 -9.84
N PHE A 211 -4.87 -19.66 -8.66
CA PHE A 211 -3.77 -20.04 -7.76
C PHE A 211 -3.36 -21.51 -7.89
N ALA A 212 -3.91 -22.26 -8.84
CA ALA A 212 -3.62 -23.70 -9.02
C ALA A 212 -2.14 -23.98 -9.33
N GLU A 213 -1.47 -23.11 -10.10
CA GLU A 213 -0.04 -23.23 -10.38
C GLU A 213 0.75 -22.62 -9.21
N GLU A 214 1.62 -23.42 -8.60
CA GLU A 214 2.53 -22.93 -7.56
C GLU A 214 3.63 -22.08 -8.19
N ILE A 215 3.90 -20.93 -7.60
CA ILE A 215 5.02 -20.04 -7.96
C ILE A 215 5.98 -20.01 -6.78
N ASP A 216 7.27 -20.00 -7.07
CA ASP A 216 8.32 -19.90 -6.05
C ASP A 216 8.08 -18.64 -5.17
N PRO A 217 7.87 -18.81 -3.86
CA PRO A 217 7.57 -17.69 -2.95
C PRO A 217 8.73 -16.71 -2.78
N THR A 218 9.93 -17.06 -3.23
CA THR A 218 11.07 -16.14 -3.28
C THR A 218 10.94 -15.14 -4.44
N LEU A 219 10.17 -15.48 -5.46
CA LEU A 219 9.91 -14.63 -6.63
C LEU A 219 8.62 -13.83 -6.47
N ASN A 220 7.53 -14.48 -6.07
CA ASN A 220 6.23 -13.88 -5.92
C ASN A 220 5.43 -14.50 -4.78
N ARG A 221 4.73 -13.65 -4.02
CA ARG A 221 3.76 -14.05 -3.00
C ARG A 221 2.40 -13.44 -3.32
N ASP A 222 1.36 -14.25 -3.23
CA ASP A 222 0.00 -13.84 -3.53
C ASP A 222 -0.72 -13.32 -2.29
N ALA A 223 -1.29 -12.14 -2.38
CA ALA A 223 -2.18 -11.55 -1.39
C ALA A 223 -3.60 -11.44 -1.95
N VAL A 224 -4.60 -11.46 -1.09
CA VAL A 224 -6.01 -11.24 -1.43
C VAL A 224 -6.57 -10.13 -0.55
N GLU A 225 -7.37 -9.25 -1.16
CA GLU A 225 -7.88 -8.04 -0.53
C GLU A 225 -9.39 -7.95 -0.61
N SER A 226 -10.01 -7.60 0.51
CA SER A 226 -11.44 -7.34 0.58
C SER A 226 -11.78 -5.92 0.13
N LYS A 227 -13.02 -5.73 -0.31
CA LYS A 227 -13.61 -4.42 -0.50
C LYS A 227 -14.79 -4.24 0.45
N LEU A 228 -14.94 -3.03 1.03
CA LEU A 228 -16.08 -2.71 1.87
C LEU A 228 -17.32 -2.46 1.01
N PHE A 229 -17.28 -1.44 0.17
CA PHE A 229 -18.28 -1.07 -0.84
C PHE A 229 -17.65 -0.06 -1.83
N GLY A 230 -18.40 0.34 -2.85
CA GLY A 230 -17.97 1.38 -3.78
C GLY A 230 -19.08 1.67 -4.78
N ILE A 231 -18.86 2.65 -5.68
CA ILE A 231 -19.82 2.97 -6.73
C ILE A 231 -20.07 1.71 -7.58
N GLY A 232 -21.33 1.30 -7.70
CA GLY A 232 -21.75 0.09 -8.39
C GLY A 232 -21.82 -1.17 -7.51
N CYS A 233 -21.31 -1.14 -6.29
CA CYS A 233 -21.40 -2.24 -5.32
C CYS A 233 -21.76 -1.73 -3.91
N GLU A 234 -22.74 -0.83 -3.82
CA GLU A 234 -23.13 -0.16 -2.58
C GLU A 234 -23.80 -1.10 -1.58
N SER A 235 -24.58 -2.07 -2.07
CA SER A 235 -25.31 -3.01 -1.20
C SER A 235 -24.69 -4.39 -1.08
N TYR A 236 -23.87 -4.78 -2.03
CA TYR A 236 -23.29 -6.11 -2.06
C TYR A 236 -21.91 -6.15 -2.70
N THR A 237 -20.91 -6.48 -1.90
CA THR A 237 -19.58 -6.86 -2.36
C THR A 237 -19.41 -8.36 -2.20
N VAL A 238 -18.96 -9.07 -3.26
CA VAL A 238 -18.79 -10.53 -3.23
C VAL A 238 -17.70 -10.93 -2.27
N GLY A 239 -16.53 -10.33 -2.41
CA GLY A 239 -15.34 -10.57 -1.60
C GLY A 239 -15.31 -9.74 -0.32
N SER A 240 -16.08 -10.13 0.70
CA SER A 240 -16.03 -9.50 2.03
C SER A 240 -14.74 -9.89 2.78
N HIS A 241 -14.45 -9.18 3.88
CA HIS A 241 -13.31 -9.50 4.74
C HIS A 241 -13.34 -10.96 5.21
N GLU A 242 -14.49 -11.46 5.66
CA GLU A 242 -14.65 -12.83 6.15
C GLU A 242 -14.37 -13.87 5.05
N PHE A 243 -14.76 -13.57 3.80
CA PHE A 243 -14.49 -14.42 2.65
C PHE A 243 -12.98 -14.55 2.42
N TYR A 244 -12.29 -13.41 2.31
CA TYR A 244 -10.85 -13.41 2.03
C TYR A 244 -10.00 -13.85 3.22
N LEU A 245 -10.40 -13.57 4.46
CA LEU A 245 -9.73 -14.12 5.64
C LEU A 245 -9.82 -15.65 5.65
N GLY A 246 -11.01 -16.19 5.43
CA GLY A 246 -11.21 -17.65 5.30
C GLY A 246 -10.40 -18.24 4.16
N TYR A 247 -10.35 -17.55 3.00
CA TYR A 247 -9.55 -17.96 1.85
C TYR A 247 -8.05 -17.97 2.17
N ALA A 248 -7.53 -16.87 2.71
CA ALA A 248 -6.12 -16.72 3.05
C ALA A 248 -5.65 -17.82 4.02
N ILE A 249 -6.42 -18.09 5.09
CA ILE A 249 -6.09 -19.14 6.07
C ILE A 249 -6.09 -20.52 5.40
N THR A 250 -7.14 -20.85 4.63
CA THR A 250 -7.31 -22.20 4.06
C THR A 250 -6.44 -22.48 2.85
N ARG A 251 -6.01 -21.45 2.11
CA ARG A 251 -5.17 -21.54 0.91
C ARG A 251 -3.74 -21.04 1.13
N LYS A 252 -3.38 -20.66 2.37
CA LYS A 252 -2.05 -20.16 2.74
C LYS A 252 -1.61 -18.96 1.88
N LYS A 253 -2.52 -18.00 1.70
CA LYS A 253 -2.25 -16.74 1.02
C LYS A 253 -2.04 -15.63 2.03
N ILE A 254 -1.42 -14.53 1.61
CA ILE A 254 -1.36 -13.31 2.40
C ILE A 254 -2.75 -12.67 2.39
N ILE A 255 -3.23 -12.19 3.53
CA ILE A 255 -4.39 -11.30 3.57
C ILE A 255 -3.92 -9.85 3.51
N CYS A 256 -4.52 -9.06 2.62
CA CYS A 256 -4.37 -7.63 2.65
C CYS A 256 -5.41 -7.01 3.58
N LEU A 257 -4.94 -6.22 4.54
CA LEU A 257 -5.77 -5.35 5.36
C LEU A 257 -5.58 -3.92 4.86
N ASP A 258 -6.59 -3.37 4.20
CA ASP A 258 -6.60 -1.95 3.83
C ASP A 258 -7.30 -1.12 4.90
N ALA A 259 -6.65 -0.05 5.36
CA ALA A 259 -7.17 0.80 6.43
C ALA A 259 -8.45 1.57 6.03
N GLY A 260 -8.74 1.71 4.72
CA GLY A 260 -9.95 2.30 4.20
C GLY A 260 -11.11 1.32 4.01
N HIS A 261 -10.85 0.00 3.97
CA HIS A 261 -11.83 -1.02 3.61
C HIS A 261 -12.61 -1.61 4.78
N PHE A 262 -12.71 -0.88 5.91
CA PHE A 262 -13.46 -1.27 7.08
C PHE A 262 -14.40 -0.15 7.53
N HIS A 263 -15.40 -0.51 8.35
CA HIS A 263 -16.30 0.48 8.90
C HIS A 263 -15.50 1.53 9.71
N PRO A 264 -15.83 2.84 9.62
CA PRO A 264 -15.07 3.90 10.29
C PRO A 264 -14.94 3.78 11.81
N THR A 265 -15.76 2.93 12.44
CA THR A 265 -15.67 2.62 13.88
C THR A 265 -14.76 1.43 14.20
N GLU A 266 -14.24 0.74 13.20
CA GLU A 266 -13.31 -0.37 13.38
C GLU A 266 -11.87 0.13 13.38
N SER A 267 -11.02 -0.43 14.26
CA SER A 267 -9.58 -0.18 14.27
C SER A 267 -8.86 -1.28 13.52
N ILE A 268 -8.07 -0.89 12.52
CA ILE A 268 -7.20 -1.85 11.81
C ILE A 268 -6.09 -2.37 12.73
N GLY A 269 -5.57 -1.52 13.63
CA GLY A 269 -4.61 -1.96 14.64
C GLY A 269 -5.09 -3.19 15.40
N ASP A 270 -6.34 -3.20 15.86
CA ASP A 270 -6.93 -4.35 16.60
C ASP A 270 -7.04 -5.63 15.78
N LYS A 271 -6.98 -5.53 14.44
CA LYS A 271 -7.07 -6.70 13.55
C LYS A 271 -5.72 -7.38 13.35
N ILE A 272 -4.60 -6.65 13.48
CA ILE A 272 -3.26 -7.14 13.12
C ILE A 272 -2.88 -8.37 13.93
N SER A 273 -2.80 -8.27 15.25
CA SER A 273 -2.44 -9.39 16.13
C SER A 273 -3.44 -10.53 16.04
N SER A 274 -4.73 -10.20 15.93
CA SER A 274 -5.79 -11.18 15.77
C SER A 274 -5.59 -12.03 14.50
N VAL A 275 -5.35 -11.40 13.36
CA VAL A 275 -5.16 -12.07 12.06
C VAL A 275 -3.83 -12.81 12.03
N LEU A 276 -2.73 -12.22 12.53
CA LEU A 276 -1.40 -12.84 12.58
C LEU A 276 -1.32 -14.06 13.51
N THR A 277 -2.34 -14.30 14.34
CA THR A 277 -2.49 -15.56 15.07
C THR A 277 -2.76 -16.75 14.13
N PHE A 278 -3.38 -16.50 12.96
CA PHE A 278 -3.82 -17.55 12.04
C PHE A 278 -3.06 -17.56 10.70
N VAL A 279 -2.44 -16.45 10.32
CA VAL A 279 -1.66 -16.33 9.07
C VAL A 279 -0.22 -15.94 9.38
N PRO A 280 0.77 -16.35 8.56
CA PRO A 280 2.18 -16.02 8.82
C PRO A 280 2.50 -14.55 8.56
N GLU A 281 1.83 -13.91 7.62
CA GLU A 281 2.15 -12.58 7.11
C GLU A 281 0.88 -11.82 6.69
N ILE A 282 0.96 -10.49 6.69
CA ILE A 282 -0.09 -9.57 6.23
C ILE A 282 0.52 -8.58 5.24
N LEU A 283 -0.21 -8.29 4.15
CA LEU A 283 -0.04 -7.05 3.40
C LEU A 283 -0.92 -5.99 4.08
N LEU A 284 -0.34 -4.84 4.38
CA LEU A 284 -1.06 -3.73 4.99
C LEU A 284 -1.09 -2.56 4.01
N HIS A 285 -2.26 -2.22 3.53
CA HIS A 285 -2.48 -1.00 2.78
C HIS A 285 -2.80 0.14 3.74
N VAL A 286 -1.87 1.10 3.83
CA VAL A 286 -2.02 2.29 4.65
C VAL A 286 -2.74 3.34 3.82
N SER A 287 -3.98 3.58 4.16
CA SER A 287 -4.86 4.59 3.59
C SER A 287 -5.55 5.37 4.70
N ARG A 288 -6.24 6.45 4.38
CA ARG A 288 -7.02 7.24 5.34
C ARG A 288 -8.47 7.35 4.89
N GLY A 289 -9.32 6.54 5.48
CA GLY A 289 -10.77 6.69 5.36
C GLY A 289 -11.27 7.87 6.21
N VAL A 290 -12.08 8.77 5.65
CA VAL A 290 -12.61 9.95 6.36
C VAL A 290 -14.10 9.75 6.74
N ARG A 291 -14.71 8.75 6.66
CA ARG A 291 -16.05 8.30 7.07
C ARG A 291 -16.38 6.95 6.48
N TRP A 292 -15.76 6.65 5.34
CA TRP A 292 -15.84 5.41 4.60
C TRP A 292 -14.57 5.30 3.75
N ASP A 293 -14.50 4.30 2.92
CA ASP A 293 -13.48 4.14 1.87
C ASP A 293 -13.47 5.36 0.93
N SER A 294 -12.51 6.26 1.12
CA SER A 294 -12.44 7.55 0.43
C SER A 294 -11.02 7.92 0.00
N ASP A 295 -10.08 7.00 0.15
CA ASP A 295 -8.71 7.02 -0.39
C ASP A 295 -7.95 8.34 -0.17
N HIS A 296 -8.12 8.95 1.00
CA HIS A 296 -7.43 10.19 1.32
C HIS A 296 -5.95 9.97 1.61
N VAL A 297 -5.15 11.00 1.31
CA VAL A 297 -3.72 11.03 1.65
C VAL A 297 -3.52 10.77 3.14
N VAL A 298 -2.63 9.84 3.45
CA VAL A 298 -2.27 9.49 4.83
C VAL A 298 -1.61 10.68 5.52
N ILE A 299 -2.01 10.94 6.74
CA ILE A 299 -1.42 11.93 7.64
C ILE A 299 -1.02 11.27 8.96
N LEU A 300 -0.28 11.98 9.78
CA LEU A 300 0.13 11.51 11.11
C LEU A 300 -1.01 11.73 12.11
N ASP A 301 -2.09 10.95 11.98
CA ASP A 301 -3.23 10.95 12.89
C ASP A 301 -3.21 9.77 13.87
N ASP A 302 -4.16 9.73 14.79
CA ASP A 302 -4.21 8.68 15.82
C ASP A 302 -4.46 7.28 15.24
N PRO A 303 -5.32 7.07 14.22
CA PRO A 303 -5.45 5.76 13.59
C PRO A 303 -4.14 5.25 12.98
N THR A 304 -3.39 6.11 12.25
CA THR A 304 -2.11 5.73 11.65
C THR A 304 -1.05 5.41 12.71
N LYS A 305 -1.01 6.17 13.83
CA LYS A 305 -0.12 5.87 14.95
C LYS A 305 -0.46 4.56 15.61
N SER A 306 -1.72 4.34 15.97
CA SER A 306 -2.21 3.11 16.63
C SER A 306 -1.90 1.86 15.81
N LEU A 307 -2.03 1.94 14.49
CA LEU A 307 -1.70 0.86 13.57
C LEU A 307 -0.21 0.48 13.65
N MET A 308 0.69 1.46 13.67
CA MET A 308 2.13 1.21 13.77
C MET A 308 2.56 0.79 15.20
N GLU A 309 1.90 1.29 16.21
CA GLU A 309 2.08 0.86 17.59
C GLU A 309 1.81 -0.64 17.76
N GLU A 310 0.71 -1.15 17.19
CA GLU A 310 0.38 -2.58 17.24
C GLU A 310 1.43 -3.44 16.54
N ILE A 311 1.94 -2.99 15.38
CA ILE A 311 3.00 -3.68 14.64
C ILE A 311 4.27 -3.82 15.49
N VAL A 312 4.70 -2.73 16.12
CA VAL A 312 5.94 -2.70 16.90
C VAL A 312 5.78 -3.42 18.24
N ARG A 313 4.69 -3.19 18.94
CA ARG A 313 4.40 -3.83 20.24
C ARG A 313 4.30 -5.34 20.12
N GLY A 314 3.78 -5.85 19.00
CA GLY A 314 3.65 -7.27 18.68
C GLY A 314 4.90 -7.91 18.08
N ASP A 315 5.96 -7.12 17.80
CA ASP A 315 7.17 -7.59 17.09
C ASP A 315 6.86 -8.18 15.70
N TYR A 316 6.00 -7.49 14.93
CA TYR A 316 5.47 -7.98 13.66
C TYR A 316 6.15 -7.40 12.41
N LEU A 317 7.19 -6.56 12.55
CA LEU A 317 7.81 -5.87 11.41
C LEU A 317 8.23 -6.80 10.26
N GLU A 318 8.75 -7.99 10.59
CA GLU A 318 9.19 -8.99 9.61
C GLU A 318 8.01 -9.78 8.99
N ARG A 319 6.81 -9.58 9.49
CA ARG A 319 5.58 -10.28 9.08
C ARG A 319 4.59 -9.37 8.37
N ILE A 320 4.95 -8.10 8.19
CA ILE A 320 4.08 -7.08 7.59
C ILE A 320 4.74 -6.45 6.38
N HIS A 321 4.06 -6.52 5.25
CA HIS A 321 4.42 -5.80 4.04
C HIS A 321 3.66 -4.49 4.00
N LEU A 322 4.38 -3.34 4.07
CA LEU A 322 3.75 -2.03 4.07
C LEU A 322 3.57 -1.50 2.65
N GLY A 323 2.34 -1.23 2.25
CA GLY A 323 1.97 -0.55 1.03
C GLY A 323 1.12 0.69 1.31
N MET A 324 1.23 1.68 0.43
CA MET A 324 0.32 2.82 0.42
C MET A 324 -0.83 2.53 -0.54
N ASP A 325 -2.05 2.91 -0.15
CA ASP A 325 -3.19 2.84 -1.06
C ASP A 325 -4.10 4.05 -0.87
N PHE A 326 -3.80 5.10 -1.59
CA PHE A 326 -4.62 6.30 -1.71
C PHE A 326 -4.39 6.95 -3.07
N PHE A 327 -5.36 7.73 -3.53
CA PHE A 327 -5.23 8.57 -4.71
C PHE A 327 -6.08 9.84 -4.57
N ASP A 328 -5.43 10.97 -4.69
CA ASP A 328 -6.03 12.30 -4.49
C ASP A 328 -5.61 13.21 -5.65
N ALA A 329 -6.59 13.62 -6.45
CA ALA A 329 -6.40 14.54 -7.55
C ALA A 329 -6.77 15.99 -7.18
N SER A 330 -7.03 16.31 -5.92
CA SER A 330 -7.35 17.66 -5.45
C SER A 330 -6.10 18.49 -5.12
N ILE A 331 -4.94 17.84 -5.01
CA ILE A 331 -3.66 18.46 -4.70
C ILE A 331 -2.56 17.97 -5.67
N ASN A 332 -1.37 18.56 -5.58
CA ASN A 332 -0.21 18.10 -6.33
C ASN A 332 0.09 16.63 -5.98
N ARG A 333 0.12 15.76 -7.01
CA ARG A 333 0.22 14.29 -6.85
C ARG A 333 1.54 13.83 -6.24
N LEU A 334 2.64 14.54 -6.54
CA LEU A 334 3.94 14.26 -5.95
C LEU A 334 3.94 14.63 -4.47
N ALA A 335 3.35 15.78 -4.12
CA ALA A 335 3.18 16.18 -2.73
C ALA A 335 2.35 15.16 -1.95
N ALA A 336 1.29 14.60 -2.55
CA ALA A 336 0.48 13.56 -1.95
C ALA A 336 1.32 12.31 -1.61
N TRP A 337 2.11 11.78 -2.54
CA TRP A 337 3.04 10.68 -2.25
C TRP A 337 3.99 10.99 -1.10
N VAL A 338 4.66 12.15 -1.16
CA VAL A 338 5.66 12.51 -0.15
C VAL A 338 5.04 12.70 1.22
N VAL A 339 3.89 13.37 1.32
CA VAL A 339 3.16 13.55 2.59
C VAL A 339 2.76 12.20 3.16
N GLY A 340 2.08 11.36 2.38
CA GLY A 340 1.57 10.07 2.83
C GLY A 340 2.68 9.12 3.28
N ALA A 341 3.71 8.94 2.46
CA ALA A 341 4.83 8.08 2.78
C ALA A 341 5.59 8.54 4.04
N ARG A 342 5.91 9.85 4.12
CA ARG A 342 6.59 10.41 5.29
C ARG A 342 5.72 10.38 6.55
N ALA A 343 4.39 10.49 6.43
CA ALA A 343 3.47 10.35 7.55
C ALA A 343 3.46 8.91 8.10
N THR A 344 3.39 7.93 7.20
CA THR A 344 3.48 6.50 7.54
C THR A 344 4.79 6.16 8.25
N GLN A 345 5.92 6.61 7.68
CA GLN A 345 7.25 6.40 8.28
C GLN A 345 7.41 7.11 9.64
N LYS A 346 6.83 8.30 9.80
CA LYS A 346 6.82 9.01 11.09
C LYS A 346 6.00 8.25 12.13
N ALA A 347 4.85 7.71 11.75
CA ALA A 347 4.04 6.89 12.66
C ALA A 347 4.81 5.65 13.11
N LEU A 348 5.50 4.96 12.18
CA LEU A 348 6.33 3.81 12.50
C LEU A 348 7.51 4.20 13.40
N LEU A 349 8.18 5.33 13.14
CA LEU A 349 9.26 5.81 14.01
C LEU A 349 8.77 6.12 15.41
N LEU A 350 7.60 6.77 15.55
CA LEU A 350 6.99 7.02 16.86
C LEU A 350 6.76 5.73 17.65
N ALA A 351 6.23 4.70 16.98
CA ALA A 351 6.05 3.39 17.60
C ALA A 351 7.38 2.73 18.01
N LEU A 352 8.41 2.81 17.16
CA LEU A 352 9.77 2.31 17.46
C LEU A 352 10.45 3.07 18.60
N LEU A 353 10.04 4.29 18.87
CA LEU A 353 10.55 5.14 19.96
C LEU A 353 9.72 5.02 21.27
N GLU A 354 8.72 4.13 21.31
CA GLU A 354 8.02 3.84 22.56
C GLU A 354 8.92 3.10 23.57
N PRO A 355 8.80 3.35 24.86
CA PRO A 355 9.46 2.56 25.90
C PRO A 355 8.77 1.21 26.12
N ALA A 356 8.65 0.40 25.04
CA ALA A 356 7.80 -0.79 24.98
C ALA A 356 8.11 -1.81 26.09
N THR A 357 9.38 -2.02 26.47
CA THR A 357 9.78 -2.90 27.56
C THR A 357 9.21 -2.43 28.91
N ARG A 358 9.28 -1.14 29.20
CA ARG A 358 8.75 -0.57 30.43
C ARG A 358 7.22 -0.57 30.46
N LEU A 359 6.58 -0.35 29.32
CA LEU A 359 5.13 -0.41 29.18
C LEU A 359 4.61 -1.83 29.46
N LYS A 360 5.24 -2.85 28.88
CA LYS A 360 4.91 -4.27 29.11
C LYS A 360 5.13 -4.65 30.58
N GLN A 361 6.22 -4.24 31.18
CA GLN A 361 6.50 -4.51 32.59
C GLN A 361 5.45 -3.89 33.51
N ALA A 362 5.11 -2.61 33.31
CA ALA A 362 4.07 -1.95 34.11
C ALA A 362 2.71 -2.62 33.96
N GLU A 363 2.39 -3.14 32.79
CA GLU A 363 1.16 -3.90 32.54
C GLU A 363 1.16 -5.26 33.25
N GLU A 364 2.27 -6.00 33.19
CA GLU A 364 2.45 -7.29 33.88
C GLU A 364 2.37 -7.13 35.42
N ASP A 365 2.89 -6.03 35.95
CA ASP A 365 2.83 -5.69 37.37
C ASP A 365 1.45 -5.14 37.81
N GLY A 366 0.52 -4.91 36.88
CA GLY A 366 -0.77 -4.30 37.13
C GLY A 366 -0.68 -2.78 37.48
N ASP A 367 0.46 -2.16 37.23
CA ASP A 367 0.67 -0.71 37.44
C ASP A 367 0.24 0.10 36.23
N TYR A 368 -1.05 0.15 35.99
CA TYR A 368 -1.65 0.86 34.85
C TYR A 368 -1.45 2.38 34.93
N SER A 369 -1.23 2.93 36.12
CA SER A 369 -0.92 4.35 36.30
C SER A 369 0.45 4.71 35.75
N THR A 370 1.48 3.93 36.07
CA THR A 370 2.83 4.08 35.52
C THR A 370 2.82 3.84 34.01
N ARG A 371 2.09 2.82 33.51
CA ARG A 371 1.93 2.60 32.08
C ARG A 371 1.39 3.84 31.35
N LEU A 372 0.30 4.43 31.87
CA LEU A 372 -0.30 5.63 31.26
C LEU A 372 0.64 6.82 31.32
N ALA A 373 1.32 7.04 32.44
CA ALA A 373 2.29 8.12 32.60
C ALA A 373 3.46 7.99 31.62
N LEU A 374 3.97 6.77 31.38
CA LEU A 374 5.03 6.52 30.40
C LEU A 374 4.59 6.83 28.96
N ILE A 375 3.34 6.50 28.60
CA ILE A 375 2.77 6.83 27.28
C ILE A 375 2.70 8.35 27.09
N GLU A 376 2.22 9.09 28.11
CA GLU A 376 2.11 10.54 28.05
C GLU A 376 3.49 11.23 28.01
N GLU A 377 4.45 10.75 28.79
CA GLU A 377 5.82 11.28 28.79
C GLU A 377 6.50 11.06 27.43
N ALA A 378 6.36 9.87 26.83
CA ALA A 378 6.93 9.55 25.52
C ALA A 378 6.41 10.48 24.40
N ARG A 379 5.16 10.93 24.50
CA ARG A 379 4.56 11.87 23.54
C ARG A 379 5.18 13.28 23.56
N ALA A 380 5.77 13.67 24.70
CA ALA A 380 6.41 14.97 24.87
C ALA A 380 7.88 14.98 24.42
N LEU A 381 8.47 13.81 24.13
CA LEU A 381 9.87 13.71 23.73
C LEU A 381 10.14 14.33 22.34
N PRO A 382 11.38 14.77 22.07
CA PRO A 382 11.73 15.51 20.84
C PRO A 382 11.84 14.59 19.62
N PHE A 383 10.76 13.92 19.27
CA PHE A 383 10.62 13.04 18.11
C PHE A 383 11.11 13.67 16.81
N GLY A 384 10.81 14.96 16.60
CA GLY A 384 11.17 15.68 15.39
C GLY A 384 12.68 15.66 15.10
N GLU A 385 13.52 15.64 16.13
CA GLU A 385 14.98 15.61 15.96
C GLU A 385 15.49 14.22 15.55
N VAL A 386 14.86 13.17 16.02
CA VAL A 386 15.16 11.79 15.58
C VAL A 386 14.72 11.59 14.12
N TRP A 387 13.54 12.10 13.74
CA TRP A 387 13.08 12.11 12.36
C TRP A 387 14.00 12.90 11.43
N ASN A 388 14.42 14.09 11.86
CA ASN A 388 15.32 14.94 11.09
C ASN A 388 16.68 14.26 10.90
N GLU A 389 17.19 13.56 11.91
CA GLU A 389 18.42 12.78 11.80
C GLU A 389 18.28 11.62 10.82
N PHE A 390 17.18 10.90 10.87
CA PHE A 390 16.88 9.84 9.88
C PHE A 390 16.89 10.41 8.45
N CYS A 391 16.23 11.56 8.22
CA CYS A 391 16.25 12.20 6.90
C CYS A 391 17.68 12.58 6.44
N ARG A 392 18.52 13.15 7.35
CA ARG A 392 19.91 13.51 7.02
C ARG A 392 20.73 12.28 6.62
N ARG A 393 20.60 11.17 7.35
CA ARG A 393 21.32 9.92 7.08
C ARG A 393 20.90 9.26 5.77
N GLN A 394 19.69 9.55 5.29
CA GLN A 394 19.14 9.07 4.03
C GLN A 394 19.32 10.08 2.88
N ASP A 395 20.03 11.18 3.11
CA ASP A 395 20.30 12.26 2.13
C ASP A 395 19.01 12.84 1.51
N VAL A 396 17.95 12.97 2.33
CA VAL A 396 16.69 13.59 1.89
C VAL A 396 16.41 14.89 2.65
N PRO A 397 15.66 15.84 2.06
CA PRO A 397 15.39 17.13 2.70
C PRO A 397 14.70 17.00 4.07
N VAL A 398 15.18 17.76 5.04
CA VAL A 398 14.65 17.83 6.40
C VAL A 398 13.44 18.77 6.46
N GLY A 399 12.51 18.47 7.35
CA GLY A 399 11.31 19.29 7.57
C GLY A 399 10.45 19.41 6.34
N ILE A 400 10.06 20.64 5.96
CA ILE A 400 9.22 20.95 4.80
C ILE A 400 10.03 21.32 3.53
N ALA A 401 11.35 21.35 3.60
CA ALA A 401 12.22 21.81 2.50
C ALA A 401 12.04 20.98 1.20
N TRP A 402 11.54 19.75 1.29
CA TRP A 402 11.19 18.93 0.13
C TRP A 402 10.12 19.57 -0.77
N MET A 403 9.26 20.44 -0.23
CA MET A 403 8.20 21.11 -0.99
C MET A 403 8.76 22.07 -2.04
N ASP A 404 9.94 22.65 -1.82
CA ASP A 404 10.58 23.52 -2.80
C ASP A 404 10.92 22.76 -4.08
N SER A 405 11.39 21.50 -3.97
CA SER A 405 11.64 20.62 -5.10
C SER A 405 10.35 20.29 -5.86
N VAL A 406 9.26 20.01 -5.15
CA VAL A 406 7.95 19.75 -5.75
C VAL A 406 7.44 20.97 -6.50
N LYS A 407 7.49 22.16 -5.91
CA LYS A 407 7.06 23.41 -6.58
C LYS A 407 7.90 23.75 -7.80
N GLN A 408 9.21 23.52 -7.71
CA GLN A 408 10.09 23.73 -8.86
C GLN A 408 9.76 22.77 -10.02
N TYR A 409 9.52 21.49 -9.71
CA TYR A 409 9.13 20.50 -10.71
C TYR A 409 7.75 20.82 -11.30
N GLU A 410 6.81 21.23 -10.45
CA GLU A 410 5.48 21.67 -10.88
C GLU A 410 5.57 22.79 -11.91
N GLY A 411 6.31 23.85 -11.62
CA GLY A 411 6.48 24.98 -12.56
C GLY A 411 7.23 24.64 -13.84
N LYS A 412 8.19 23.71 -13.78
CA LYS A 412 9.03 23.36 -14.94
C LYS A 412 8.45 22.24 -15.82
N ILE A 413 7.74 21.30 -15.22
CA ILE A 413 7.32 20.06 -15.88
C ILE A 413 5.80 19.90 -15.88
N LEU A 414 5.16 19.90 -14.68
CA LEU A 414 3.74 19.58 -14.60
C LEU A 414 2.86 20.64 -15.25
N ALA A 415 3.23 21.92 -15.15
CA ALA A 415 2.51 23.03 -15.78
C ALA A 415 2.42 22.91 -17.32
N HIS A 416 3.29 22.11 -17.94
CA HIS A 416 3.31 21.89 -19.40
C HIS A 416 2.57 20.60 -19.82
N ARG A 417 1.98 19.89 -18.89
CA ARG A 417 1.19 18.69 -19.21
C ARG A 417 -0.27 18.99 -19.57
N GLY A 418 -0.71 20.22 -19.42
CA GLY A 418 -1.92 20.88 -19.93
C GLY A 418 -3.21 20.16 -19.63
#